data_14fa30bbe4526ff8616b7af60e706981
#
_entry.id   14fa30bbe4526ff8616b7af60e706981
#
_cell.length_a   1.000
_cell.length_b   1.000
_cell.length_c   1.000
_cell.angle_alpha   90.00
_cell.angle_beta   90.00
_cell.angle_gamma   90.00
#
_symmetry.space_group_name_H-M   'P 1'
#
loop_
_entity.id
_entity.type
_entity.pdbx_description
1 polymer ?
#
loop_
_entity_poly.entity_id
_entity_poly.type
_entity_poly.pdbx_seq_one_letter_code
_entity_poly.pdbx_strand_id
1 'polypeptide(L)' 'MLTHTVVYPGTFDPVTNGHIDLVERAAKLFERVVVAVATSEKKAPLFSLEERVSLLQESLRQVPAAEVVPFQGLLIDFVT' A
#
# COMPACT_ATOMS: atom_id res chain seq x y z
N MET A 1 -7.52 -14.60 -16.81
CA MET A 1 -8.57 -13.89 -16.08
C MET A 1 -8.00 -13.27 -14.81
N LEU A 2 -8.26 -11.99 -14.59
CA LEU A 2 -7.65 -11.23 -13.53
C LEU A 2 -8.56 -11.19 -12.31
N THR A 3 -8.67 -12.31 -11.60
CA THR A 3 -9.61 -12.43 -10.48
C THR A 3 -8.92 -12.47 -9.13
N HIS A 4 -7.61 -12.36 -9.11
CA HIS A 4 -6.87 -12.48 -7.86
C HIS A 4 -6.60 -11.12 -7.24
N THR A 5 -6.53 -11.14 -5.91
CA THR A 5 -6.10 -9.99 -5.14
C THR A 5 -4.66 -10.20 -4.74
N VAL A 6 -3.85 -9.16 -4.90
CA VAL A 6 -2.46 -9.18 -4.44
C VAL A 6 -2.30 -8.14 -3.33
N VAL A 7 -1.47 -8.45 -2.36
CA VAL A 7 -1.17 -7.56 -1.24
C VAL A 7 0.25 -7.05 -1.39
N TYR A 8 0.40 -5.73 -1.33
CA TYR A 8 1.70 -5.10 -1.40
C TYR A 8 1.96 -4.37 -0.07
N PRO A 9 2.69 -5.00 0.84
CA PRO A 9 2.94 -4.40 2.14
C PRO A 9 4.19 -3.52 2.13
N GLY A 10 4.22 -2.54 3.02
CA GLY A 10 5.39 -1.69 3.18
C GLY A 10 5.11 -0.59 4.17
N THR A 11 6.14 0.16 4.52
CA THR A 11 5.98 1.31 5.41
C THR A 11 5.67 2.58 4.63
N PHE A 12 6.18 2.69 3.40
CA PHE A 12 5.94 3.84 2.52
C PHE A 12 6.23 5.18 3.22
N ASP A 13 7.42 5.27 3.78
CA ASP A 13 7.81 6.44 4.58
C ASP A 13 9.11 7.05 4.04
N PRO A 14 9.04 7.86 2.99
CA PRO A 14 7.83 8.25 2.26
C PRO A 14 7.47 7.30 1.12
N VAL A 15 6.31 7.52 0.53
CA VAL A 15 5.96 6.87 -0.72
C VAL A 15 6.82 7.45 -1.85
N THR A 16 7.23 6.61 -2.78
CA THR A 16 8.05 7.03 -3.91
C THR A 16 7.37 6.70 -5.22
N ASN A 17 7.89 7.27 -6.32
CA ASN A 17 7.37 6.96 -7.65
C ASN A 17 7.53 5.48 -7.98
N GLY A 18 8.56 4.84 -7.43
CA GLY A 18 8.75 3.40 -7.61
C GLY A 18 7.62 2.59 -7.00
N HIS A 19 7.14 3.00 -5.83
CA HIS A 19 6.00 2.36 -5.20
C HIS A 19 4.75 2.50 -6.06
N ILE A 20 4.49 3.69 -6.58
CA ILE A 20 3.32 3.96 -7.39
C ILE A 20 3.39 3.17 -8.69
N ASP A 21 4.55 3.15 -9.33
CA ASP A 21 4.74 2.40 -10.58
C ASP A 21 4.44 0.91 -10.38
N LEU A 22 4.92 0.36 -9.27
CA LEU A 22 4.70 -1.06 -8.98
C LEU A 22 3.22 -1.37 -8.80
N VAL A 23 2.50 -0.49 -8.09
CA VAL A 23 1.06 -0.68 -7.90
C VAL A 23 0.31 -0.57 -9.23
N GLU A 24 0.70 0.39 -10.06
CA GLU A 24 0.08 0.55 -11.37
C GLU A 24 0.28 -0.69 -12.24
N ARG A 25 1.47 -1.27 -12.20
CA ARG A 25 1.76 -2.49 -12.95
C ARG A 25 0.96 -3.67 -12.41
N ALA A 26 0.88 -3.78 -11.09
CA ALA A 26 0.13 -4.86 -10.47
C ALA A 26 -1.36 -4.75 -10.82
N ALA A 27 -1.88 -3.53 -10.90
CA ALA A 27 -3.29 -3.31 -11.23
C ALA A 27 -3.65 -3.77 -12.64
N LYS A 28 -2.65 -3.96 -13.50
CA LYS A 28 -2.87 -4.50 -14.85
C LYS A 28 -2.93 -6.02 -14.85
N LEU A 29 -2.40 -6.65 -13.81
CA LEU A 29 -2.29 -8.11 -13.73
C LEU A 29 -3.30 -8.72 -12.77
N PHE A 30 -3.77 -7.93 -11.80
CA PHE A 30 -4.67 -8.43 -10.76
C PHE A 30 -5.92 -7.57 -10.72
N GLU A 31 -6.99 -8.21 -10.32
CA GLU A 31 -8.27 -7.51 -10.20
C GLU A 31 -8.23 -6.47 -9.10
N ARG A 32 -7.45 -6.75 -8.05
CA ARG A 32 -7.39 -5.90 -6.88
C ARG A 32 -5.98 -5.89 -6.29
N VAL A 33 -5.52 -4.70 -5.93
CA VAL A 33 -4.21 -4.54 -5.29
C VAL A 33 -4.44 -3.86 -3.94
N VAL A 34 -4.10 -4.56 -2.87
CA VAL A 34 -4.24 -4.02 -1.52
C VAL A 34 -2.87 -3.51 -1.09
N VAL A 35 -2.77 -2.20 -0.93
CA VAL A 35 -1.54 -1.57 -0.45
C VAL A 35 -1.64 -1.46 1.06
N ALA A 36 -0.92 -2.33 1.75
CA ALA A 36 -0.99 -2.45 3.20
C ALA A 36 0.13 -1.63 3.84
N VAL A 37 -0.24 -0.56 4.51
CA VAL A 37 0.72 0.39 5.09
C VAL A 37 0.97 0.02 6.53
N ALA A 38 2.19 -0.48 6.80
CA ALA A 38 2.57 -0.92 8.13
C ALA A 38 2.98 0.26 9.01
N THR A 39 2.75 0.13 10.31
CA THR A 39 3.29 1.09 11.25
C THR A 39 4.80 1.03 11.19
N SER A 40 5.44 2.21 11.23
CA SER A 40 6.89 2.28 11.21
C SER A 40 7.44 1.94 12.58
N GLU A 41 8.50 1.14 12.61
CA GLU A 41 9.21 0.85 13.84
C GLU A 41 10.23 1.94 14.19
N LYS A 42 10.42 2.89 13.31
CA LYS A 42 11.32 4.00 13.55
C LYS A 42 10.77 4.89 14.65
N LYS A 43 11.66 5.41 15.50
CA LYS A 43 11.25 6.31 16.56
C LYS A 43 10.74 7.63 16.04
N ALA A 44 11.26 8.08 14.92
CA ALA A 44 10.88 9.35 14.32
C ALA A 44 10.63 9.13 12.81
N PRO A 45 9.48 8.59 12.44
CA PRO A 45 9.17 8.44 11.03
C PRO A 45 9.00 9.81 10.37
N LEU A 46 9.24 9.87 9.06
CA LEU A 46 9.08 11.11 8.31
C LEU A 46 7.62 11.56 8.30
N PHE A 47 6.72 10.60 8.19
CA PHE A 47 5.28 10.86 8.15
C PHE A 47 4.55 9.92 9.09
N SER A 48 3.48 10.41 9.68
CA SER A 48 2.61 9.55 10.49
C SER A 48 1.94 8.49 9.60
N LEU A 49 1.39 7.47 10.23
CA LEU A 49 0.67 6.44 9.49
C LEU A 49 -0.48 7.07 8.70
N GLU A 50 -1.22 7.96 9.31
CA GLU A 50 -2.34 8.64 8.66
C GLU A 50 -1.89 9.44 7.45
N GLU A 51 -0.78 10.14 7.58
CA GLU A 51 -0.22 10.92 6.47
C GLU A 51 0.21 10.01 5.33
N ARG A 52 0.86 8.90 5.64
CA ARG A 52 1.30 7.96 4.61
C ARG A 52 0.14 7.33 3.87
N VAL A 53 -0.92 6.95 4.59
CA VAL A 53 -2.12 6.42 3.97
C VAL A 53 -2.75 7.47 3.06
N SER A 54 -2.84 8.69 3.55
CA SER A 54 -3.44 9.79 2.80
C SER A 54 -2.68 10.09 1.53
N LEU A 55 -1.34 10.12 1.62
CA LEU A 55 -0.50 10.36 0.45
C LEU A 55 -0.64 9.26 -0.60
N LEU A 56 -0.72 8.02 -0.15
CA LEU A 56 -0.92 6.89 -1.06
C LEU A 56 -2.29 6.95 -1.72
N GLN A 57 -3.34 7.24 -0.96
CA GLN A 57 -4.67 7.36 -1.52
C GLN A 57 -4.73 8.44 -2.59
N GLU A 58 -4.11 9.58 -2.33
CA GLU A 58 -4.05 10.67 -3.29
C GLU A 58 -3.28 10.27 -4.54
N SER A 59 -2.12 9.62 -4.35
CA SER A 59 -1.27 9.22 -5.46
C SER A 59 -1.91 8.13 -6.32
N LEU A 60 -2.77 7.31 -5.73
CA LEU A 60 -3.37 6.16 -6.42
C LEU A 60 -4.85 6.37 -6.76
N ARG A 61 -5.34 7.59 -6.63
CA ARG A 61 -6.77 7.85 -6.86
C ARG A 61 -7.22 7.51 -8.27
N GLN A 62 -6.31 7.48 -9.24
CA GLN A 62 -6.63 7.12 -10.61
C GLN A 62 -6.44 5.64 -10.90
N VAL A 63 -6.17 4.85 -9.87
CA VAL A 63 -6.01 3.40 -9.99
C VAL A 63 -7.12 2.76 -9.18
N PRO A 64 -8.30 2.55 -9.77
CA PRO A 64 -9.45 2.06 -8.99
C PRO A 64 -9.27 0.67 -8.41
N ALA A 65 -8.38 -0.14 -8.97
CA ALA A 65 -8.10 -1.46 -8.43
C ALA A 65 -7.27 -1.42 -7.15
N ALA A 66 -6.66 -0.27 -6.84
CA ALA A 66 -5.81 -0.14 -5.66
C ALA A 66 -6.63 0.26 -4.44
N GLU A 67 -6.40 -0.43 -3.34
CA GLU A 67 -7.03 -0.12 -2.07
C GLU A 67 -5.93 0.07 -1.04
N VAL A 68 -5.92 1.20 -0.34
CA VAL A 68 -4.90 1.50 0.66
C VAL A 68 -5.47 1.26 2.04
N VAL A 69 -4.83 0.39 2.81
CA VAL A 69 -5.28 0.06 4.17
C VAL A 69 -4.11 0.14 5.14
N PRO A 70 -4.32 0.70 6.32
CA PRO A 70 -3.32 0.65 7.37
C PRO A 70 -3.41 -0.70 8.08
N PHE A 71 -2.28 -1.18 8.62
CA PHE A 71 -2.32 -2.34 9.49
C PHE A 71 -1.22 -2.25 10.52
N GLN A 72 -1.42 -2.97 11.62
CA GLN A 72 -0.47 -3.07 12.71
C GLN A 72 -0.15 -4.53 12.93
N GLY A 73 1.04 -4.77 13.48
CA GLY A 73 1.46 -6.12 13.79
C GLY A 73 2.26 -6.75 12.66
N LEU A 74 2.38 -8.05 12.71
CA LEU A 74 3.17 -8.80 11.75
C LEU A 74 2.38 -9.01 10.47
N LEU A 75 3.11 -9.07 9.37
CA LEU A 75 2.49 -9.31 8.07
C LEU A 75 1.65 -10.58 8.07
N ILE A 76 2.09 -11.59 8.77
CA ILE A 76 1.37 -12.86 8.83
C ILE A 76 -0.03 -12.71 9.41
N ASP A 77 -0.21 -11.76 10.33
CA ASP A 77 -1.52 -11.51 10.92
C ASP A 77 -2.47 -10.95 9.88
N PHE A 78 -1.93 -10.22 8.93
CA PHE A 78 -2.75 -9.58 7.91
C PHE A 78 -3.19 -10.56 6.82
N VAL A 79 -2.32 -11.50 6.47
CA VAL A 79 -2.60 -12.40 5.36
C VAL A 79 -3.31 -13.69 5.75
N THR A 80 -3.40 -13.95 7.05
CA THR A 80 -4.15 -15.11 7.49
C THR A 80 -5.62 -14.77 7.61
#